data_61ec1da68560052370064163f8e0481f
#
_entry.id   61ec1da68560052370064163f8e0481f
#
_cell.length_a   1.000
_cell.length_b   1.000
_cell.length_c   1.000
_cell.angle_alpha   90.00
_cell.angle_beta   90.00
_cell.angle_gamma   90.00
#
_symmetry.space_group_name_H-M   'P 1'
#
loop_
_entity.id
_entity.type
_entity.pdbx_description
1 polymer ?
#
loop_
_entity_poly.entity_id
_entity_poly.type
_entity_poly.pdbx_seq_one_letter_code
_entity_poly.pdbx_strand_id
1 'polypeptide(L)'
;MGRSRRNKPQRLSEKLLTVRKRLKMSQSEMAIALELKVNYSAISNFELGTREPDLIVILRYARLAGVPVEALIDDHVNLPEE
;
A
#
# COMPACT_ATOMS: atom_id res chain seq x y z
N MET A 1 14.10 -26.32 -9.80
CA MET A 1 13.50 -25.99 -9.74
C MET A 1 13.26 -25.17 -9.97
N GLY A 2 13.41 -25.26 -9.97
CA GLY A 2 12.94 -24.50 -10.01
C GLY A 2 12.52 -23.28 -10.40
N ARG A 3 11.55 -23.05 -10.44
CA ARG A 3 11.10 -21.80 -10.76
C ARG A 3 11.28 -20.86 -9.62
N SER A 4 11.91 -19.74 -9.81
CA SER A 4 12.03 -18.78 -8.76
C SER A 4 10.75 -18.01 -8.58
N ARG A 5 10.42 -17.72 -7.34
CA ARG A 5 9.30 -16.89 -7.05
C ARG A 5 9.67 -15.46 -7.19
N ARG A 6 8.73 -14.64 -7.60
CA ARG A 6 8.93 -13.22 -7.61
C ARG A 6 9.01 -12.74 -6.16
N ASN A 7 10.02 -11.95 -5.86
CA ASN A 7 10.12 -11.33 -4.54
C ASN A 7 9.04 -10.28 -4.38
N LYS A 8 8.41 -10.26 -3.23
CA LYS A 8 7.43 -9.22 -2.96
C LYS A 8 7.45 -8.87 -1.49
N PRO A 9 7.06 -7.65 -1.15
CA PRO A 9 7.03 -7.23 0.24
C PRO A 9 6.03 -8.06 1.04
N GLN A 10 6.44 -8.50 2.20
CA GLN A 10 5.58 -9.30 3.07
C GLN A 10 4.74 -8.45 4.00
N ARG A 11 5.17 -7.23 4.27
CA ARG A 11 4.47 -6.34 5.20
C ARG A 11 3.70 -5.22 4.52
N LEU A 12 3.70 -5.21 3.20
CA LEU A 12 3.09 -4.10 2.46
C LEU A 12 1.62 -3.93 2.79
N SER A 13 0.85 -5.01 2.80
CA SER A 13 -0.58 -4.90 3.01
C SER A 13 -0.91 -4.29 4.37
N GLU A 14 -0.21 -4.70 5.42
CA GLU A 14 -0.46 -4.13 6.73
C GLU A 14 -0.05 -2.66 6.79
N LYS A 15 1.02 -2.30 6.09
CA LYS A 15 1.46 -0.91 6.06
C LYS A 15 0.46 -0.02 5.33
N LEU A 16 -0.11 -0.51 4.23
CA LEU A 16 -1.10 0.26 3.49
C LEU A 16 -2.35 0.50 4.33
N LEU A 17 -2.79 -0.52 5.06
CA LEU A 17 -3.91 -0.36 5.97
C LEU A 17 -3.60 0.68 7.05
N THR A 18 -2.40 0.60 7.61
CA THR A 18 -1.98 1.55 8.65
C THR A 18 -1.98 2.97 8.12
N VAL A 19 -1.45 3.18 6.91
CA VAL A 19 -1.45 4.51 6.29
C VAL A 19 -2.87 5.05 6.18
N ARG A 20 -3.78 4.23 5.66
CA ARG A 20 -5.17 4.69 5.51
C ARG A 20 -5.78 5.07 6.85
N LYS A 21 -5.56 4.25 7.87
CA LYS A 21 -6.12 4.54 9.19
C LYS A 21 -5.52 5.79 9.81
N ARG A 22 -4.22 6.02 9.61
CA ARG A 22 -3.57 7.23 10.10
C ARG A 22 -4.15 8.47 9.43
N LEU A 23 -4.50 8.36 8.15
CA LEU A 23 -5.09 9.47 7.41
C LEU A 23 -6.58 9.62 7.69
N LYS A 24 -7.16 8.67 8.43
CA LYS A 24 -8.57 8.69 8.81
C LYS A 24 -9.49 8.69 7.60
N MET A 25 -9.09 7.97 6.58
CA MET A 25 -9.85 7.85 5.34
C MET A 25 -10.56 6.52 5.26
N SER A 26 -11.75 6.53 4.66
CA SER A 26 -12.41 5.28 4.28
C SER A 26 -11.70 4.69 3.07
N GLN A 27 -12.05 3.44 2.74
CA GLN A 27 -11.49 2.82 1.53
C GLN A 27 -11.90 3.59 0.28
N SER A 28 -13.13 4.09 0.23
CA SER A 28 -13.59 4.89 -0.91
C SER A 28 -12.83 6.20 -1.01
N GLU A 29 -12.60 6.86 0.10
CA GLU A 29 -11.83 8.10 0.11
C GLU A 29 -10.40 7.85 -0.34
N MET A 30 -9.82 6.74 0.11
CA MET A 30 -8.46 6.41 -0.30
C MET A 30 -8.37 6.14 -1.80
N ALA A 31 -9.38 5.46 -2.36
CA ALA A 31 -9.39 5.21 -3.80
C ALA A 31 -9.39 6.52 -4.58
N ILE A 32 -10.16 7.49 -4.13
CA ILE A 32 -10.19 8.81 -4.78
C ILE A 32 -8.85 9.50 -4.62
N ALA A 33 -8.29 9.48 -3.42
CA ALA A 33 -7.01 10.15 -3.15
C ALA A 33 -5.88 9.57 -3.99
N LEU A 34 -5.93 8.26 -4.26
CA LEU A 34 -4.93 7.58 -5.07
C LEU A 34 -5.23 7.68 -6.56
N GLU A 35 -6.31 8.36 -6.94
CA GLU A 35 -6.71 8.55 -8.33
C GLU A 35 -6.94 7.22 -9.05
N LEU A 36 -7.50 6.26 -8.34
CA LEU A 36 -7.83 4.98 -8.93
C LEU A 36 -9.13 5.09 -9.67
N LYS A 37 -9.18 4.48 -10.86
CA LYS A 37 -10.39 4.45 -11.65
C LYS A 37 -11.31 3.31 -11.27
N VAL A 38 -10.83 2.41 -10.43
CA VAL A 38 -11.62 1.29 -9.96
C VAL A 38 -12.26 1.67 -8.63
N ASN A 39 -13.20 0.86 -8.19
CA ASN A 39 -13.92 1.15 -6.97
C ASN A 39 -13.07 0.79 -5.74
N TYR A 40 -13.65 0.99 -4.58
CA TYR A 40 -12.93 0.80 -3.32
C TYR A 40 -12.47 -0.64 -3.09
N SER A 41 -12.99 -1.60 -3.84
CA SER A 41 -12.60 -3.00 -3.63
C SER A 41 -11.12 -3.22 -3.91
N ALA A 42 -10.50 -2.38 -4.77
CA ALA A 42 -9.06 -2.47 -4.99
C ALA A 42 -8.31 -2.18 -3.68
N ILE A 43 -8.77 -1.19 -2.93
CA ILE A 43 -8.14 -0.86 -1.65
C ILE A 43 -8.26 -2.04 -0.68
N SER A 44 -9.44 -2.63 -0.61
CA SER A 44 -9.65 -3.79 0.25
C SER A 44 -8.68 -4.92 -0.10
N ASN A 45 -8.51 -5.20 -1.38
CA ASN A 45 -7.61 -6.25 -1.83
C ASN A 45 -6.15 -5.94 -1.52
N PHE A 46 -5.75 -4.68 -1.65
CA PHE A 46 -4.40 -4.27 -1.26
C PHE A 46 -4.18 -4.53 0.23
N GLU A 47 -5.16 -4.20 1.05
CA GLU A 47 -5.03 -4.32 2.51
C GLU A 47 -5.12 -5.77 2.98
N LEU A 48 -5.80 -6.61 2.22
CA LEU A 48 -5.88 -8.03 2.52
C LEU A 48 -4.68 -8.81 1.99
N GLY A 49 -3.89 -8.18 1.11
CA GLY A 49 -2.74 -8.83 0.52
C GLY A 49 -3.10 -9.75 -0.64
N THR A 50 -4.34 -9.70 -1.13
CA THR A 50 -4.76 -10.54 -2.26
C THR A 50 -4.44 -9.89 -3.60
N ARG A 51 -4.06 -8.62 -3.59
CA ARG A 51 -3.66 -7.91 -4.78
C ARG A 51 -2.57 -6.92 -4.42
N GLU A 52 -1.55 -6.82 -5.26
CA GLU A 52 -0.44 -5.90 -5.03
C GLU A 52 -0.67 -4.64 -5.86
N PRO A 53 -0.55 -3.46 -5.27
CA PRO A 53 -0.69 -2.23 -6.06
C PRO A 53 0.49 -2.09 -7.01
N ASP A 54 0.28 -1.44 -8.15
CA ASP A 54 1.39 -1.20 -9.05
C ASP A 54 2.28 -0.08 -8.51
N LEU A 55 3.39 0.14 -9.19
CA LEU A 55 4.41 1.06 -8.70
C LEU A 55 3.92 2.47 -8.52
N ILE A 56 3.08 2.95 -9.45
CA ILE A 56 2.58 4.31 -9.36
C ILE A 56 1.64 4.47 -8.18
N VAL A 57 0.82 3.47 -7.92
CA VAL A 57 -0.09 3.50 -6.77
C VAL A 57 0.71 3.49 -5.47
N ILE A 58 1.76 2.69 -5.40
CA ILE A 58 2.64 2.66 -4.23
C ILE A 58 3.26 4.04 -3.99
N LEU A 59 3.72 4.69 -5.06
CA LEU A 59 4.27 6.03 -4.96
C LEU A 59 3.25 7.01 -4.40
N ARG A 60 2.01 6.90 -4.88
CA ARG A 60 0.94 7.80 -4.40
C ARG A 60 0.64 7.58 -2.92
N TYR A 61 0.61 6.31 -2.48
CA TYR A 61 0.47 6.01 -1.06
C TYR A 61 1.58 6.68 -0.25
N ALA A 62 2.82 6.55 -0.71
CA ALA A 62 3.95 7.12 0.01
C ALA A 62 3.83 8.64 0.11
N ARG A 63 3.40 9.28 -0.97
CA ARG A 63 3.23 10.73 -0.97
C ARG A 63 2.11 11.17 -0.03
N LEU A 64 1.01 10.44 -0.03
CA LEU A 64 -0.09 10.76 0.89
C LEU A 64 0.35 10.59 2.34
N ALA A 65 1.14 9.56 2.60
CA ALA A 65 1.62 9.28 3.95
C ALA A 65 2.77 10.19 4.36
N GLY A 66 3.41 10.86 3.40
CA GLY A 66 4.57 11.70 3.70
C GLY A 66 5.80 10.88 4.06
N VAL A 67 5.95 9.70 3.49
CA VAL A 67 7.08 8.81 3.77
C VAL A 67 7.76 8.42 2.47
N PRO A 68 9.02 7.98 2.52
CA PRO A 68 9.67 7.47 1.30
C PRO A 68 9.04 6.13 0.92
N VAL A 69 9.10 5.80 -0.37
CA VAL A 69 8.53 4.56 -0.87
C VAL A 69 9.13 3.35 -0.14
N GLU A 70 10.41 3.41 0.18
CA GLU A 70 11.06 2.28 0.87
C GLU A 70 10.41 1.97 2.21
N ALA A 71 9.82 2.97 2.87
CA ALA A 71 9.13 2.70 4.13
C ALA A 71 7.94 1.77 3.93
N LEU A 72 7.40 1.72 2.71
CA LEU A 72 6.29 0.82 2.39
C LEU A 72 6.77 -0.53 1.92
N ILE A 73 7.77 -0.57 1.05
CA ILE A 73 8.11 -1.81 0.35
C ILE A 73 9.29 -2.56 0.96
N ASP A 74 10.06 -1.93 1.84
CA ASP A 74 11.17 -2.61 2.49
C ASP A 74 10.68 -3.20 3.82
N ASP A 75 10.65 -4.53 3.89
CA ASP A 75 10.16 -5.21 5.08
C ASP A 75 11.02 -4.97 6.32
N HIS A 76 12.25 -4.51 6.11
CA HIS A 76 13.17 -4.23 7.22
C HIS A 76 13.02 -2.81 7.76
N VAL A 77 12.20 -2.00 7.13
CA VAL A 77 11.97 -0.62 7.52
C VAL A 77 10.55 -0.50 8.05
N ASN A 78 10.40 0.09 9.21
CA ASN A 78 9.07 0.34 9.76
C ASN A 78 8.56 1.68 9.27
N LEU A 79 7.22 1.82 9.23
CA LEU A 79 6.64 3.13 8.99
C LEU A 79 7.06 4.05 10.13
N PRO A 80 7.41 5.31 9.82
CA PRO A 80 7.68 6.27 10.89
C PRO A 80 6.46 6.41 11.79
N GLU A 81 6.70 6.65 13.05
CA GLU A 81 5.60 6.89 13.99
C GLU A 81 4.99 8.25 13.72
N GLU A 82 3.71 8.36 14.05
CA GLU A 82 3.01 9.63 13.89
C GLU A 82 3.53 10.69 14.81
#